data_9451e820c3f8d0bd424e8870923a1334
#
_entry.id   9451e820c3f8d0bd424e8870923a1334
#
_cell.length_a   1.000
_cell.length_b   1.000
_cell.length_c   1.000
_cell.angle_alpha   90.00
_cell.angle_beta   90.00
_cell.angle_gamma   90.00
#
_symmetry.space_group_name_H-M   'P 1'
#
loop_
_entity.id
_entity.type
_entity.pdbx_description
1 polymer ?
#
loop_
_entity_poly.entity_id
_entity_poly.type
_entity_poly.pdbx_seq_one_letter_code
_entity_poly.pdbx_strand_id
1 'polypeptide(L)'
;FGPFTRMDPGPMNYDYRGEQEACEMRLAFGKSGDVEIELIEWVSGGCPHKEFLDAGNEGMHHLRFIVDDLDSKVAEAQSIGYQSIWGTRYAEGLAVAYLEREGDPLILEFFENHHA
;
A
#
# COMPACT_ATOMS: atom_id res chain seq x y z
N PHE A 1 0.45 -6.86 21.01
CA PHE A 1 1.16 -6.24 19.88
C PHE A 1 2.25 -5.31 20.36
N GLY A 2 3.20 -5.10 19.49
CA GLY A 2 4.21 -4.10 19.77
C GLY A 2 5.44 -4.63 20.48
N PRO A 3 6.41 -3.76 20.82
CA PRO A 3 6.27 -2.31 20.66
C PRO A 3 6.22 -1.89 19.20
N PHE A 4 5.73 -0.65 18.97
CA PHE A 4 5.64 -0.09 17.61
C PHE A 4 6.80 0.87 17.37
N THR A 5 7.37 0.82 16.16
CA THR A 5 8.41 1.72 15.70
C THR A 5 7.81 2.70 14.70
N ARG A 6 7.99 3.99 14.94
CA ARG A 6 7.46 5.04 14.06
C ARG A 6 8.36 5.26 12.86
N MET A 7 7.74 5.64 11.73
CA MET A 7 8.40 6.04 10.51
C MET A 7 7.58 7.14 9.85
N ASP A 8 8.18 8.29 9.64
CA ASP A 8 7.53 9.45 9.03
C ASP A 8 8.28 9.80 7.73
N PRO A 9 7.92 9.16 6.59
CA PRO A 9 8.68 9.33 5.35
C PRO A 9 8.53 10.70 4.70
N GLY A 10 7.53 11.49 5.12
CA GLY A 10 7.22 12.76 4.48
C GLY A 10 6.43 12.58 3.18
N PRO A 11 6.17 13.69 2.44
CA PRO A 11 5.43 13.61 1.20
C PRO A 11 6.21 12.86 0.12
N MET A 12 5.51 11.99 -0.62
CA MET A 12 6.08 11.24 -1.74
C MET A 12 5.07 11.22 -2.87
N ASN A 13 5.55 11.11 -4.11
CA ASN A 13 4.70 11.06 -5.29
C ASN A 13 4.35 9.62 -5.64
N TYR A 14 3.08 9.40 -5.98
CA TYR A 14 2.57 8.11 -6.40
C TYR A 14 1.72 8.26 -7.65
N ASP A 15 1.62 7.19 -8.41
CA ASP A 15 0.60 7.06 -9.43
C ASP A 15 -0.68 6.63 -8.72
N TYR A 16 -1.68 7.52 -8.71
CA TYR A 16 -2.95 7.29 -8.04
C TYR A 16 -4.06 7.37 -9.08
N ARG A 17 -4.64 6.20 -9.41
CA ARG A 17 -5.71 6.05 -10.40
C ARG A 17 -5.37 6.72 -11.74
N GLY A 18 -4.10 6.58 -12.17
CA GLY A 18 -3.61 7.10 -13.43
C GLY A 18 -3.07 8.52 -13.40
N GLU A 19 -3.05 9.17 -12.23
CA GLU A 19 -2.51 10.52 -12.07
C GLU A 19 -1.43 10.57 -11.01
N GLN A 20 -0.46 11.46 -11.18
CA GLN A 20 0.57 11.67 -10.17
C GLN A 20 0.03 12.52 -9.04
N GLU A 21 0.11 12.01 -7.81
CA GLU A 21 -0.37 12.67 -6.61
C GLU A 21 0.67 12.57 -5.50
N ALA A 22 0.91 13.68 -4.83
CA ALA A 22 1.71 13.65 -3.60
C ALA A 22 0.84 13.17 -2.44
N CYS A 23 1.41 12.32 -1.60
CA CYS A 23 0.72 11.78 -0.44
C CYS A 23 1.69 11.75 0.73
N GLU A 24 1.21 12.16 1.90
CA GLU A 24 1.99 12.09 3.12
C GLU A 24 1.24 11.27 4.17
N MET A 25 1.96 10.33 4.77
CA MET A 25 1.44 9.47 5.84
C MET A 25 2.46 9.37 6.96
N ARG A 26 1.97 9.09 8.17
CA ARG A 26 2.81 8.68 9.30
C ARG A 26 2.53 7.22 9.57
N LEU A 27 3.59 6.46 9.80
CA LEU A 27 3.52 5.01 9.91
C LEU A 27 4.05 4.55 11.27
N ALA A 28 3.53 3.42 11.75
CA ALA A 28 4.10 2.72 12.88
C ALA A 28 4.02 1.22 12.61
N PHE A 29 5.10 0.51 12.84
CA PHE A 29 5.22 -0.92 12.58
C PHE A 29 5.40 -1.69 13.88
N GLY A 30 4.68 -2.77 14.03
CA GLY A 30 4.81 -3.68 15.15
C GLY A 30 4.47 -5.09 14.72
N LYS A 31 4.64 -6.06 15.62
CA LYS A 31 4.37 -7.46 15.29
C LYS A 31 3.38 -8.09 16.23
N SER A 32 2.60 -9.02 15.69
CA SER A 32 1.80 -9.96 16.44
C SER A 32 2.21 -11.35 15.94
N GLY A 33 3.11 -12.03 16.69
CA GLY A 33 3.74 -13.25 16.22
C GLY A 33 4.57 -12.97 14.96
N ASP A 34 4.32 -13.70 13.89
CA ASP A 34 5.03 -13.53 12.61
C ASP A 34 4.37 -12.54 11.68
N VAL A 35 3.24 -11.97 12.07
CA VAL A 35 2.52 -10.99 11.25
C VAL A 35 2.93 -9.58 11.64
N GLU A 36 3.36 -8.79 10.65
CA GLU A 36 3.65 -7.39 10.86
C GLU A 36 2.36 -6.57 10.74
N ILE A 37 2.17 -5.67 11.69
CA ILE A 37 1.03 -4.75 11.69
C ILE A 37 1.57 -3.34 11.40
N GLU A 38 0.99 -2.69 10.42
CA GLU A 38 1.30 -1.32 10.07
C GLU A 38 0.11 -0.44 10.42
N LEU A 39 0.35 0.53 11.30
CA LEU A 39 -0.63 1.58 11.60
C LEU A 39 -0.33 2.77 10.70
N ILE A 40 -1.36 3.28 10.03
CA ILE A 40 -1.21 4.33 9.03
C ILE A 40 -2.08 5.52 9.42
N GLU A 41 -1.45 6.68 9.56
CA GLU A 41 -2.14 7.95 9.71
C GLU A 41 -2.02 8.74 8.41
N TRP A 42 -3.15 9.07 7.80
CA TRP A 42 -3.16 9.93 6.63
C TRP A 42 -2.94 11.38 7.08
N VAL A 43 -2.01 12.09 6.42
CA VAL A 43 -1.72 13.50 6.72
C VAL A 43 -2.26 14.39 5.61
N SER A 44 -1.94 14.08 4.35
CA SER A 44 -2.37 14.88 3.21
C SER A 44 -2.26 14.11 1.90
N GLY A 45 -2.98 14.60 0.88
CA GLY A 45 -2.90 14.10 -0.49
C GLY A 45 -3.90 13.01 -0.81
N GLY A 46 -4.15 12.80 -2.11
CA GLY A 46 -5.06 11.76 -2.59
C GLY A 46 -4.40 10.39 -2.57
N CYS A 47 -5.07 9.41 -2.01
CA CYS A 47 -4.58 8.04 -1.94
C CYS A 47 -5.70 7.10 -1.49
N PRO A 48 -5.52 5.77 -1.64
CA PRO A 48 -6.55 4.82 -1.21
C PRO A 48 -6.84 4.88 0.29
N HIS A 49 -5.86 5.26 1.12
CA HIS A 49 -6.05 5.38 2.57
C HIS A 49 -7.06 6.47 2.90
N LYS A 50 -6.97 7.62 2.20
CA LYS A 50 -7.94 8.70 2.37
C LYS A 50 -9.34 8.28 1.92
N GLU A 51 -9.45 7.56 0.79
CA GLU A 51 -10.73 7.03 0.31
C GLU A 51 -11.40 6.16 1.37
N PHE A 52 -10.63 5.29 2.01
CA PHE A 52 -11.11 4.39 3.05
C PHE A 52 -11.68 5.17 4.25
N LEU A 53 -10.94 6.18 4.70
CA LEU A 53 -11.37 7.01 5.84
C LEU A 53 -12.57 7.88 5.48
N ASP A 54 -12.58 8.47 4.28
CA ASP A 54 -13.68 9.32 3.81
C ASP A 54 -14.98 8.53 3.68
N ALA A 55 -14.90 7.23 3.39
CA ALA A 55 -16.05 6.35 3.32
C ALA A 55 -16.56 5.95 4.73
N GLY A 56 -15.92 6.42 5.80
CA GLY A 56 -16.31 6.13 7.17
C GLY A 56 -15.79 4.81 7.71
N ASN A 57 -14.83 4.21 7.04
CA ASN A 57 -14.28 2.91 7.42
C ASN A 57 -13.15 3.05 8.44
N GLU A 58 -13.01 2.03 9.26
CA GLU A 58 -11.92 1.86 10.22
C GLU A 58 -11.48 0.41 10.20
N GLY A 59 -10.26 0.16 10.67
CA GLY A 59 -9.73 -1.19 10.80
C GLY A 59 -8.84 -1.59 9.64
N MET A 60 -8.92 -2.86 9.23
CA MET A 60 -8.02 -3.41 8.21
C MET A 60 -8.31 -2.82 6.83
N HIS A 61 -7.28 -2.28 6.20
CA HIS A 61 -7.37 -1.67 4.87
C HIS A 61 -6.82 -2.60 3.79
N HIS A 62 -5.66 -3.21 4.03
CA HIS A 62 -5.01 -4.03 3.01
C HIS A 62 -4.14 -5.12 3.64
N LEU A 63 -3.80 -6.11 2.80
CA LEU A 63 -2.79 -7.12 3.09
C LEU A 63 -1.61 -6.91 2.16
N ARG A 64 -0.39 -6.94 2.73
CA ARG A 64 0.85 -6.82 1.97
C ARG A 64 1.43 -8.20 1.69
N PHE A 65 1.85 -8.40 0.45
CA PHE A 65 2.62 -9.57 0.03
C PHE A 65 3.94 -9.09 -0.53
N ILE A 66 5.04 -9.67 -0.06
CA ILE A 66 6.35 -9.40 -0.60
C ILE A 66 6.50 -10.26 -1.86
N VAL A 67 6.88 -9.63 -2.97
CA VAL A 67 7.00 -10.29 -4.28
C VAL A 67 8.37 -10.03 -4.89
N ASP A 68 8.82 -10.95 -5.75
CA ASP A 68 10.12 -10.81 -6.41
C ASP A 68 10.07 -9.85 -7.59
N ASP A 69 8.97 -9.86 -8.34
CA ASP A 69 8.78 -9.05 -9.54
C ASP A 69 7.39 -8.42 -9.49
N LEU A 70 7.35 -7.13 -9.20
CA LEU A 70 6.10 -6.41 -9.04
C LEU A 70 5.27 -6.43 -10.32
N ASP A 71 5.89 -6.12 -11.47
CA ASP A 71 5.16 -6.00 -12.72
C ASP A 71 4.51 -7.32 -13.13
N SER A 72 5.22 -8.42 -12.92
CA SER A 72 4.72 -9.76 -13.20
C SER A 72 3.52 -10.10 -12.29
N LYS A 73 3.60 -9.79 -11.01
CA LYS A 73 2.51 -10.05 -10.06
C LYS A 73 1.30 -9.16 -10.32
N VAL A 74 1.51 -7.92 -10.69
CA VAL A 74 0.43 -7.01 -11.07
C VAL A 74 -0.31 -7.56 -12.29
N ALA A 75 0.44 -8.00 -13.32
CA ALA A 75 -0.16 -8.57 -14.53
C ALA A 75 -0.96 -9.84 -14.22
N GLU A 76 -0.44 -10.70 -13.35
CA GLU A 76 -1.14 -11.91 -12.90
C GLU A 76 -2.45 -11.56 -12.20
N ALA A 77 -2.44 -10.60 -11.30
CA ALA A 77 -3.64 -10.16 -10.57
C ALA A 77 -4.66 -9.50 -11.53
N GLN A 78 -4.17 -8.72 -12.51
CA GLN A 78 -5.05 -8.11 -13.51
C GLN A 78 -5.80 -9.16 -14.31
N SER A 79 -5.19 -10.30 -14.56
CA SER A 79 -5.84 -11.39 -15.32
C SER A 79 -7.04 -12.00 -14.60
N ILE A 80 -7.18 -11.75 -13.29
CA ILE A 80 -8.31 -12.24 -12.48
C ILE A 80 -9.17 -11.11 -11.93
N GLY A 81 -9.11 -9.91 -12.54
CA GLY A 81 -10.03 -8.82 -12.29
C GLY A 81 -9.54 -7.73 -11.35
N TYR A 82 -8.30 -7.79 -10.85
CA TYR A 82 -7.75 -6.71 -10.06
C TYR A 82 -7.31 -5.54 -10.94
N GLN A 83 -7.34 -4.34 -10.39
CA GLN A 83 -6.84 -3.14 -11.03
C GLN A 83 -5.86 -2.44 -10.10
N SER A 84 -4.74 -2.00 -10.63
CA SER A 84 -3.77 -1.21 -9.89
C SER A 84 -4.32 0.21 -9.71
N ILE A 85 -4.40 0.66 -8.45
CA ILE A 85 -5.00 1.96 -8.12
C ILE A 85 -4.01 2.94 -7.52
N TRP A 86 -2.88 2.45 -7.02
CA TRP A 86 -1.90 3.30 -6.34
C TRP A 86 -0.56 2.60 -6.29
N GLY A 87 0.51 3.31 -6.57
CA GLY A 87 1.82 2.74 -6.47
C GLY A 87 2.90 3.63 -7.03
N THR A 88 4.12 3.19 -6.87
CA THR A 88 5.29 3.85 -7.44
C THR A 88 6.48 2.91 -7.42
N ARG A 89 7.47 3.23 -8.26
CA ARG A 89 8.80 2.62 -8.15
C ARG A 89 9.73 3.64 -7.49
N TYR A 90 10.14 3.32 -6.28
CA TYR A 90 11.05 4.19 -5.52
C TYR A 90 12.47 4.15 -6.08
N ALA A 91 12.89 2.96 -6.53
CA ALA A 91 14.21 2.69 -7.08
C ALA A 91 14.19 1.35 -7.80
N GLU A 92 15.27 0.98 -8.47
CA GLU A 92 15.41 -0.37 -9.01
C GLU A 92 15.32 -1.38 -7.86
N GLY A 93 14.43 -2.37 -8.01
CA GLY A 93 14.21 -3.39 -7.00
C GLY A 93 13.44 -2.94 -5.77
N LEU A 94 12.80 -1.76 -5.83
CA LEU A 94 12.01 -1.24 -4.71
C LEU A 94 10.77 -0.53 -5.23
N ALA A 95 9.62 -1.18 -5.11
CA ALA A 95 8.37 -0.68 -5.68
C ALA A 95 7.16 -1.21 -4.92
N VAL A 96 6.05 -0.50 -5.07
CA VAL A 96 4.79 -0.86 -4.41
C VAL A 96 3.63 -0.68 -5.38
N ALA A 97 2.62 -1.55 -5.25
CA ALA A 97 1.34 -1.38 -5.93
C ALA A 97 0.22 -1.84 -5.04
N TYR A 98 -0.85 -1.04 -5.00
CA TYR A 98 -2.11 -1.40 -4.38
C TYR A 98 -3.11 -1.74 -5.47
N LEU A 99 -3.85 -2.83 -5.28
CA LEU A 99 -4.81 -3.33 -6.26
C LEU A 99 -6.17 -3.55 -5.61
N GLU A 100 -7.21 -3.25 -6.36
CA GLU A 100 -8.58 -3.51 -5.93
C GLU A 100 -9.30 -4.36 -6.97
N ARG A 101 -10.36 -5.04 -6.53
CA ARG A 101 -11.25 -5.79 -7.42
C ARG A 101 -12.68 -5.50 -7.01
N GLU A 102 -13.56 -5.26 -8.00
CA GLU A 102 -14.96 -4.99 -7.74
C GLU A 102 -15.59 -6.12 -6.93
N GLY A 103 -16.36 -5.76 -5.92
CA GLY A 103 -17.03 -6.72 -5.04
C GLY A 103 -16.16 -7.26 -3.91
N ASP A 104 -14.87 -6.93 -3.88
CA ASP A 104 -13.96 -7.33 -2.82
C ASP A 104 -13.52 -6.10 -2.02
N PRO A 105 -13.88 -6.00 -0.74
CA PRO A 105 -13.52 -4.82 0.05
C PRO A 105 -12.05 -4.77 0.44
N LEU A 106 -11.32 -5.88 0.34
CA LEU A 106 -9.92 -5.94 0.75
C LEU A 106 -9.01 -5.47 -0.39
N ILE A 107 -8.15 -4.51 -0.07
CA ILE A 107 -7.09 -4.07 -0.98
C ILE A 107 -5.89 -5.02 -0.84
N LEU A 108 -5.28 -5.38 -1.96
CA LEU A 108 -4.00 -6.11 -1.95
C LEU A 108 -2.87 -5.13 -2.16
N GLU A 109 -1.80 -5.30 -1.41
CA GLU A 109 -0.55 -4.58 -1.65
C GLU A 109 0.52 -5.59 -2.07
N PHE A 110 1.17 -5.35 -3.21
CA PHE A 110 2.39 -6.06 -3.60
C PHE A 110 3.57 -5.14 -3.38
N PHE A 111 4.58 -5.64 -2.70
CA PHE A 111 5.78 -4.88 -2.39
C PHE A 111 7.01 -5.66 -2.84
N GLU A 112 7.76 -5.05 -3.76
CA GLU A 112 9.03 -5.59 -4.24
C GLU A 112 10.15 -4.87 -3.51
N ASN A 113 11.02 -5.61 -2.82
CA ASN A 113 12.14 -5.04 -2.10
C ASN A 113 13.35 -5.98 -2.16
N HIS A 114 14.27 -5.69 -3.09
CA HIS A 114 15.50 -6.45 -3.24
C HIS A 114 16.65 -5.90 -2.40
N HIS A 115 16.38 -4.87 -1.58
CA HIS A 115 17.39 -4.19 -0.76
C HIS A 115 17.36 -4.63 0.71
N ALA A 116 16.38 -5.44 1.09
CA ALA A 116 16.21 -5.89 2.48
C ALA A 116 17.06 -7.11 2.79
#